data_42d73221299ae30c311ac180d9127082
#
_entry.id   42d73221299ae30c311ac180d9127082
#
_cell.length_a   1.000
_cell.length_b   1.000
_cell.length_c   1.000
_cell.angle_alpha   90.00
_cell.angle_beta   90.00
_cell.angle_gamma   90.00
#
_symmetry.space_group_name_H-M   'P 1'
#
loop_
_entity.id
_entity.type
_entity.pdbx_description
1 polymer ?
#
loop_
_entity_poly.entity_id
_entity_poly.type
_entity_poly.pdbx_seq_one_letter_code
_entity_poly.pdbx_strand_id
1 'polypeptide(L)'
;MLNLRSGAAAAVCALAFLCGTSALAAAPQLKTQAPGWYRMMLGDFEVTALNDGTFPMDLAKLLRNITPKQLDEDLSRSFLGNPVEASVNGFLINTGTKLVLIDTGAGIFFGPTVGKLLDNLEASGYRPDQVDEVYITHMHLDHIGGLIKDGKRAFPNAVVRAAQPEADYWLSKAKMAAASADAKDGFANAQKALEPYVSAGRFKPFKGDVELVPGVRAVATPGHTPGHTMYMVESGGEKLLLWGDLMHAAAAQFPDPSVSLQYDLDLPAATEQRKKVFADAAEHRYWVAGAHLPFPGIGHLRTNGSGYTFVHANYTILTPGERQQ
;
A
#
# COMPACT_ATOMS: atom_id res chain seq x y z
N MET A 1 69.70 -7.68 -82.74
CA MET A 1 69.20 -6.34 -82.37
C MET A 1 67.76 -6.53 -81.97
N LEU A 2 67.51 -6.69 -80.70
CA LEU A 2 66.19 -7.00 -80.20
C LEU A 2 65.73 -5.79 -79.39
N ASN A 3 64.60 -5.24 -79.78
CA ASN A 3 63.89 -4.20 -79.01
C ASN A 3 62.88 -4.82 -78.05
N LEU A 4 63.11 -4.69 -76.77
CA LEU A 4 62.15 -5.01 -75.77
C LEU A 4 61.31 -3.73 -75.42
N ARG A 5 60.02 -3.81 -75.64
CA ARG A 5 59.05 -2.79 -75.15
C ARG A 5 58.45 -3.27 -73.85
N SER A 6 58.70 -2.51 -72.78
CA SER A 6 58.12 -2.69 -71.46
C SER A 6 56.71 -2.13 -71.44
N GLY A 7 55.73 -3.00 -71.17
CA GLY A 7 54.35 -2.54 -70.85
C GLY A 7 54.19 -2.43 -69.38
N ALA A 8 53.90 -1.24 -68.89
CA ALA A 8 53.55 -0.97 -67.51
C ALA A 8 52.02 -1.16 -67.31
N ALA A 9 51.63 -2.15 -66.54
CA ALA A 9 50.27 -2.38 -66.12
C ALA A 9 50.00 -1.52 -64.87
N ALA A 10 49.13 -0.54 -64.97
CA ALA A 10 48.68 0.25 -63.87
C ALA A 10 47.55 -0.53 -63.12
N ALA A 11 47.83 -0.97 -61.90
CA ALA A 11 46.82 -1.52 -60.99
C ALA A 11 46.06 -0.39 -60.24
N VAL A 12 44.82 -0.20 -60.60
CA VAL A 12 43.92 0.71 -59.87
C VAL A 12 43.35 -0.03 -58.65
N CYS A 13 43.89 0.26 -57.46
CA CYS A 13 43.31 -0.18 -56.20
C CYS A 13 42.09 0.69 -55.88
N ALA A 14 40.87 0.18 -56.08
CA ALA A 14 39.65 0.78 -55.59
C ALA A 14 39.53 0.51 -54.09
N LEU A 15 39.85 1.47 -53.24
CA LEU A 15 39.51 1.46 -51.82
C LEU A 15 38.00 1.69 -51.68
N ALA A 16 37.23 0.64 -51.43
CA ALA A 16 35.86 0.71 -51.00
C ALA A 16 35.85 1.16 -49.52
N PHE A 17 35.56 2.43 -49.25
CA PHE A 17 35.21 2.90 -47.90
C PHE A 17 33.89 2.25 -47.51
N LEU A 18 33.91 1.17 -46.74
CA LEU A 18 32.77 0.69 -45.97
C LEU A 18 32.51 1.71 -44.87
N CYS A 19 31.63 2.68 -45.11
CA CYS A 19 30.98 3.43 -44.05
C CYS A 19 30.07 2.46 -43.29
N GLY A 20 30.63 1.77 -42.30
CA GLY A 20 29.85 1.04 -41.32
C GLY A 20 29.00 2.04 -40.54
N THR A 21 27.73 2.13 -40.87
CA THR A 21 26.77 2.80 -39.99
C THR A 21 26.75 2.00 -38.68
N SER A 22 27.39 2.53 -37.64
CA SER A 22 27.24 1.98 -36.29
C SER A 22 25.77 2.00 -35.98
N ALA A 23 25.09 0.87 -36.07
CA ALA A 23 23.73 0.73 -35.57
C ALA A 23 23.83 1.00 -34.08
N LEU A 24 23.31 2.16 -33.65
CA LEU A 24 23.15 2.48 -32.22
C LEU A 24 22.27 1.37 -31.65
N ALA A 25 22.84 0.56 -30.77
CA ALA A 25 22.08 -0.45 -30.08
C ALA A 25 20.95 0.25 -29.28
N ALA A 26 19.75 -0.27 -29.37
CA ALA A 26 18.64 0.23 -28.55
C ALA A 26 19.03 0.20 -27.06
N ALA A 27 18.61 1.19 -26.30
CA ALA A 27 18.85 1.21 -24.88
C ALA A 27 18.27 -0.07 -24.22
N PRO A 28 19.02 -0.74 -23.33
CA PRO A 28 18.52 -1.93 -22.66
C PRO A 28 17.30 -1.61 -21.82
N GLN A 29 16.36 -2.55 -21.79
CA GLN A 29 15.20 -2.44 -20.91
C GLN A 29 15.63 -2.51 -19.44
N LEU A 30 15.18 -1.59 -18.59
CA LEU A 30 15.53 -1.56 -17.17
C LEU A 30 14.88 -2.72 -16.40
N LYS A 31 13.66 -3.13 -16.80
CA LYS A 31 12.87 -4.24 -16.18
C LYS A 31 12.67 -4.07 -14.66
N THR A 32 12.66 -2.85 -14.20
CA THR A 32 12.40 -2.45 -12.82
C THR A 32 11.30 -1.41 -12.80
N GLN A 33 10.50 -1.39 -11.73
CA GLN A 33 9.49 -0.36 -11.52
C GLN A 33 10.14 0.92 -10.99
N ALA A 34 9.51 2.07 -11.27
CA ALA A 34 9.85 3.34 -10.63
C ALA A 34 9.58 3.25 -9.10
N PRO A 35 10.20 4.11 -8.27
CA PRO A 35 9.89 4.16 -6.84
C PRO A 35 8.40 4.31 -6.59
N GLY A 36 7.86 3.49 -5.68
CA GLY A 36 6.43 3.38 -5.38
C GLY A 36 5.99 4.40 -4.34
N TRP A 37 6.07 5.69 -4.66
CA TRP A 37 5.48 6.73 -3.80
C TRP A 37 4.70 7.75 -4.63
N TYR A 38 3.65 8.29 -4.03
CA TYR A 38 2.81 9.34 -4.60
C TYR A 38 2.49 10.35 -3.49
N ARG A 39 2.50 11.65 -3.81
CA ARG A 39 2.31 12.71 -2.83
C ARG A 39 1.22 13.68 -3.25
N MET A 40 0.41 14.09 -2.28
CA MET A 40 -0.59 15.14 -2.44
C MET A 40 -0.66 16.01 -1.19
N MET A 41 -1.23 17.19 -1.33
CA MET A 41 -1.62 18.03 -0.19
C MET A 41 -3.06 17.73 0.20
N LEU A 42 -3.30 17.67 1.51
CA LEU A 42 -4.63 17.67 2.13
C LEU A 42 -4.71 18.91 3.03
N GLY A 43 -5.29 19.98 2.54
CA GLY A 43 -5.17 21.26 3.21
C GLY A 43 -3.69 21.66 3.39
N ASP A 44 -3.25 21.81 4.64
CA ASP A 44 -1.88 22.14 5.00
C ASP A 44 -1.01 20.90 5.27
N PHE A 45 -1.59 19.69 5.27
CA PHE A 45 -0.88 18.44 5.50
C PHE A 45 -0.38 17.85 4.19
N GLU A 46 0.83 17.28 4.21
CA GLU A 46 1.36 16.49 3.12
C GLU A 46 1.05 15.02 3.35
N VAL A 47 0.41 14.38 2.38
CA VAL A 47 0.09 12.95 2.39
C VAL A 47 0.92 12.25 1.33
N THR A 48 1.71 11.26 1.74
CA THR A 48 2.51 10.43 0.83
C THR A 48 2.07 8.97 0.93
N ALA A 49 1.47 8.44 -0.14
CA ALA A 49 1.26 7.01 -0.27
C ALA A 49 2.59 6.32 -0.55
N LEU A 50 2.85 5.22 0.15
CA LEU A 50 4.06 4.40 0.04
C LEU A 50 3.63 2.97 -0.31
N ASN A 51 4.04 2.48 -1.46
CA ASN A 51 3.79 1.09 -1.85
C ASN A 51 4.85 0.18 -1.23
N ASP A 52 4.41 -0.87 -0.54
CA ASP A 52 5.30 -1.90 -0.01
C ASP A 52 5.62 -2.98 -1.06
N GLY A 53 4.79 -3.05 -2.10
CA GLY A 53 4.86 -4.04 -3.16
C GLY A 53 3.49 -4.62 -3.48
N THR A 54 3.50 -5.76 -4.18
CA THR A 54 2.29 -6.51 -4.54
C THR A 54 2.46 -7.99 -4.26
N PHE A 55 1.36 -8.69 -4.06
CA PHE A 55 1.33 -10.15 -3.97
C PHE A 55 0.08 -10.72 -4.67
N PRO A 56 0.17 -11.96 -5.21
CA PRO A 56 -0.98 -12.59 -5.85
C PRO A 56 -2.03 -13.01 -4.83
N MET A 57 -3.26 -12.51 -4.97
CA MET A 57 -4.41 -12.84 -4.13
C MET A 57 -5.41 -13.69 -4.90
N ASP A 58 -5.60 -14.94 -4.51
CA ASP A 58 -6.58 -15.86 -5.11
C ASP A 58 -8.00 -15.54 -4.60
N LEU A 59 -8.66 -14.60 -5.25
CA LEU A 59 -9.98 -14.12 -4.85
C LEU A 59 -11.05 -15.22 -4.89
N ALA A 60 -10.92 -16.20 -5.77
CA ALA A 60 -11.87 -17.31 -5.86
C ALA A 60 -11.85 -18.19 -4.58
N LYS A 61 -10.71 -18.28 -3.91
CA LYS A 61 -10.60 -18.99 -2.62
C LYS A 61 -10.99 -18.11 -1.43
N LEU A 62 -10.70 -16.82 -1.51
CA LEU A 62 -10.77 -15.91 -0.36
C LEU A 62 -12.13 -15.25 -0.18
N LEU A 63 -12.80 -14.87 -1.28
CA LEU A 63 -14.07 -14.16 -1.19
C LEU A 63 -15.23 -15.07 -0.75
N ARG A 64 -16.20 -14.47 -0.08
CA ARG A 64 -17.44 -15.08 0.39
C ARG A 64 -18.61 -14.23 -0.07
N ASN A 65 -19.80 -14.81 -0.14
CA ASN A 65 -21.01 -14.15 -0.59
C ASN A 65 -20.95 -13.66 -2.06
N ILE A 66 -20.19 -14.36 -2.90
CA ILE A 66 -20.11 -14.13 -4.34
C ILE A 66 -20.06 -15.47 -5.07
N THR A 67 -20.73 -15.58 -6.20
CA THR A 67 -20.64 -16.79 -7.05
C THR A 67 -19.39 -16.74 -7.93
N PRO A 68 -18.83 -17.88 -8.35
CA PRO A 68 -17.70 -17.90 -9.28
C PRO A 68 -18.00 -17.13 -10.58
N LYS A 69 -19.20 -17.27 -11.12
CA LYS A 69 -19.63 -16.54 -12.33
C LYS A 69 -19.62 -15.03 -12.10
N GLN A 70 -20.16 -14.56 -10.99
CA GLN A 70 -20.18 -13.14 -10.66
C GLN A 70 -18.74 -12.59 -10.47
N LEU A 71 -17.89 -13.35 -9.80
CA LEU A 71 -16.48 -12.97 -9.63
C LEU A 71 -15.77 -12.85 -10.99
N ASP A 72 -15.95 -13.81 -11.89
CA ASP A 72 -15.36 -13.77 -13.22
C ASP A 72 -15.85 -12.56 -14.03
N GLU A 73 -17.14 -12.22 -13.94
CA GLU A 73 -17.72 -11.05 -14.58
C GLU A 73 -17.15 -9.73 -13.99
N ASP A 74 -17.02 -9.65 -12.69
CA ASP A 74 -16.48 -8.46 -11.99
C ASP A 74 -15.00 -8.23 -12.31
N LEU A 75 -14.21 -9.30 -12.31
CA LEU A 75 -12.80 -9.26 -12.70
C LEU A 75 -12.64 -8.87 -14.17
N SER A 76 -13.44 -9.49 -15.05
CA SER A 76 -13.41 -9.22 -16.50
C SER A 76 -13.74 -7.76 -16.81
N ARG A 77 -14.74 -7.17 -16.14
CA ARG A 77 -15.05 -5.74 -16.27
C ARG A 77 -13.92 -4.82 -15.83
N SER A 78 -13.07 -5.31 -14.94
CA SER A 78 -11.89 -4.59 -14.43
C SER A 78 -10.61 -4.94 -15.19
N PHE A 79 -10.69 -5.73 -16.26
CA PHE A 79 -9.54 -6.25 -17.03
C PHE A 79 -8.56 -7.03 -16.18
N LEU A 80 -9.06 -7.74 -15.16
CA LEU A 80 -8.27 -8.55 -14.23
C LEU A 80 -8.55 -10.04 -14.43
N GLY A 81 -7.61 -10.87 -14.01
CA GLY A 81 -7.75 -12.31 -13.86
C GLY A 81 -7.63 -12.73 -12.41
N ASN A 82 -7.80 -14.02 -12.13
CA ASN A 82 -7.53 -14.59 -10.81
C ASN A 82 -6.30 -15.50 -10.89
N PRO A 83 -5.26 -15.32 -10.05
CA PRO A 83 -5.16 -14.38 -8.92
C PRO A 83 -5.00 -12.91 -9.35
N VAL A 84 -5.42 -11.98 -8.49
CA VAL A 84 -5.24 -10.54 -8.66
C VAL A 84 -3.95 -10.12 -7.96
N GLU A 85 -3.15 -9.25 -8.59
CA GLU A 85 -2.04 -8.59 -7.94
C GLU A 85 -2.57 -7.52 -6.97
N ALA A 86 -2.56 -7.84 -5.68
CA ALA A 86 -3.00 -6.93 -4.63
C ALA A 86 -1.85 -6.03 -4.18
N SER A 87 -2.07 -4.73 -4.11
CA SER A 87 -1.12 -3.77 -3.54
C SER A 87 -1.08 -3.88 -2.02
N VAL A 88 0.06 -3.55 -1.43
CA VAL A 88 0.20 -3.23 -0.01
C VAL A 88 0.67 -1.79 0.10
N ASN A 89 -0.16 -0.92 0.67
CA ASN A 89 0.13 0.51 0.79
C ASN A 89 0.16 0.94 2.25
N GLY A 90 1.17 1.72 2.63
CA GLY A 90 1.19 2.53 3.84
C GLY A 90 1.09 4.01 3.48
N PHE A 91 0.81 4.85 4.46
CA PHE A 91 0.57 6.28 4.23
C PHE A 91 1.33 7.13 5.24
N LEU A 92 2.15 8.04 4.75
CA LEU A 92 2.91 8.97 5.56
C LEU A 92 2.21 10.33 5.56
N ILE A 93 1.94 10.86 6.75
CA ILE A 93 1.28 12.15 6.96
C ILE A 93 2.27 13.09 7.64
N ASN A 94 2.65 14.15 6.94
CA ASN A 94 3.41 15.24 7.53
C ASN A 94 2.46 16.37 7.88
N THR A 95 2.24 16.59 9.19
CA THR A 95 1.35 17.65 9.71
C THR A 95 2.06 19.00 9.85
N GLY A 96 3.34 19.09 9.46
CA GLY A 96 4.20 20.25 9.75
C GLY A 96 4.81 20.23 11.14
N THR A 97 4.23 19.48 12.08
CA THR A 97 4.71 19.33 13.46
C THR A 97 5.04 17.89 13.84
N LYS A 98 4.43 16.91 13.15
CA LYS A 98 4.60 15.48 13.33
C LYS A 98 4.67 14.76 12.00
N LEU A 99 5.53 13.76 11.93
CA LEU A 99 5.58 12.82 10.84
C LEU A 99 4.98 11.49 11.33
N VAL A 100 3.80 11.17 10.81
CA VAL A 100 2.98 10.01 11.22
C VAL A 100 2.94 9.02 10.06
N LEU A 101 3.32 7.77 10.30
CA LEU A 101 3.18 6.68 9.34
C LEU A 101 1.99 5.81 9.74
N ILE A 102 1.09 5.54 8.79
CA ILE A 102 -0.05 4.64 8.95
C ILE A 102 0.27 3.34 8.22
N ASP A 103 0.38 2.25 8.97
CA ASP A 103 0.87 0.93 8.59
C ASP A 103 2.30 0.92 8.00
N THR A 104 2.94 -0.24 8.04
CA THR A 104 4.37 -0.37 7.73
C THR A 104 4.68 -1.38 6.62
N GLY A 105 3.65 -1.94 6.00
CA GLY A 105 3.82 -2.97 4.98
C GLY A 105 4.14 -4.35 5.57
N ALA A 106 4.37 -5.31 4.68
CA ALA A 106 4.62 -6.73 4.99
C ALA A 106 6.07 -7.02 5.44
N GLY A 107 6.99 -6.10 5.16
CA GLY A 107 8.40 -6.34 5.44
C GLY A 107 8.91 -7.62 4.77
N ILE A 108 9.44 -8.54 5.57
CA ILE A 108 10.04 -9.80 5.06
C ILE A 108 9.05 -10.97 5.00
N PHE A 109 7.78 -10.79 5.39
CA PHE A 109 6.90 -11.94 5.69
C PHE A 109 6.16 -12.51 4.47
N PHE A 110 5.93 -11.74 3.40
CA PHE A 110 5.15 -12.18 2.23
C PHE A 110 6.00 -12.42 0.96
N GLY A 111 7.31 -12.62 1.12
CA GLY A 111 8.21 -12.95 0.01
C GLY A 111 8.84 -11.73 -0.68
N PRO A 112 9.47 -11.92 -1.84
CA PRO A 112 10.39 -10.92 -2.42
C PRO A 112 9.69 -9.77 -3.16
N THR A 113 8.39 -9.86 -3.40
CA THR A 113 7.63 -8.86 -4.17
C THR A 113 7.12 -7.71 -3.30
N VAL A 114 7.17 -7.85 -1.97
CA VAL A 114 6.82 -6.85 -0.96
C VAL A 114 8.04 -6.44 -0.13
N GLY A 115 7.87 -5.65 0.92
CA GLY A 115 8.95 -5.17 1.80
C GLY A 115 9.72 -3.98 1.23
N LYS A 116 9.06 -3.18 0.36
CA LYS A 116 9.66 -2.02 -0.30
C LYS A 116 9.29 -0.68 0.36
N LEU A 117 8.45 -0.69 1.39
CA LEU A 117 7.94 0.54 2.02
C LEU A 117 9.07 1.42 2.54
N LEU A 118 10.08 0.86 3.20
CA LEU A 118 11.22 1.62 3.70
C LEU A 118 12.05 2.25 2.57
N ASP A 119 12.32 1.50 1.50
CA ASP A 119 13.03 2.00 0.34
C ASP A 119 12.24 3.13 -0.36
N ASN A 120 10.92 2.99 -0.45
CA ASN A 120 10.02 4.00 -1.02
C ASN A 120 9.86 5.23 -0.11
N LEU A 121 9.91 5.04 1.21
CA LEU A 121 9.97 6.15 2.18
C LEU A 121 11.24 6.98 1.93
N GLU A 122 12.39 6.34 1.82
CA GLU A 122 13.67 7.02 1.55
C GLU A 122 13.67 7.69 0.18
N ALA A 123 13.17 7.02 -0.85
CA ALA A 123 13.02 7.59 -2.19
C ALA A 123 12.06 8.79 -2.22
N SER A 124 11.09 8.85 -1.30
CA SER A 124 10.18 10.00 -1.16
C SER A 124 10.82 11.21 -0.48
N GLY A 125 12.04 11.08 0.04
CA GLY A 125 12.81 12.15 0.69
C GLY A 125 12.73 12.16 2.22
N TYR A 126 12.06 11.17 2.83
CA TYR A 126 12.00 11.01 4.28
C TYR A 126 12.86 9.82 4.73
N ARG A 127 13.30 9.84 5.98
CA ARG A 127 14.05 8.75 6.59
C ARG A 127 13.25 8.10 7.73
N PRO A 128 13.45 6.80 7.99
CA PRO A 128 12.76 6.10 9.09
C PRO A 128 12.99 6.71 10.47
N ASP A 129 14.15 7.32 10.71
CA ASP A 129 14.49 7.98 11.98
C ASP A 129 13.76 9.32 12.21
N GLN A 130 13.12 9.86 11.17
CA GLN A 130 12.31 11.08 11.24
C GLN A 130 10.85 10.80 11.63
N VAL A 131 10.39 9.55 11.52
CA VAL A 131 9.02 9.19 11.87
C VAL A 131 8.82 9.31 13.39
N ASP A 132 7.90 10.19 13.80
CA ASP A 132 7.56 10.43 15.21
C ASP A 132 6.62 9.36 15.77
N GLU A 133 5.63 8.98 14.97
CA GLU A 133 4.57 8.05 15.36
C GLU A 133 4.27 7.06 14.23
N VAL A 134 4.00 5.80 14.58
CA VAL A 134 3.46 4.80 13.66
C VAL A 134 2.11 4.36 14.19
N TYR A 135 1.07 4.51 13.40
CA TYR A 135 -0.27 4.08 13.74
C TYR A 135 -0.64 2.84 12.95
N ILE A 136 -1.03 1.81 13.65
CA ILE A 136 -1.36 0.50 13.09
C ILE A 136 -2.88 0.40 13.00
N THR A 137 -3.38 0.11 11.79
CA THR A 137 -4.81 -0.15 11.58
C THR A 137 -5.24 -1.43 12.25
N HIS A 138 -4.45 -2.49 12.07
CA HIS A 138 -4.61 -3.80 12.71
C HIS A 138 -3.30 -4.61 12.61
N MET A 139 -3.21 -5.74 13.31
CA MET A 139 -1.93 -6.45 13.45
C MET A 139 -1.79 -7.67 12.50
N HIS A 140 -2.35 -7.63 11.28
CA HIS A 140 -1.93 -8.56 10.25
C HIS A 140 -0.54 -8.19 9.72
N LEU A 141 0.15 -9.18 9.17
CA LEU A 141 1.60 -9.06 8.89
C LEU A 141 1.92 -8.06 7.79
N ASP A 142 1.04 -7.86 6.87
CA ASP A 142 1.18 -6.89 5.78
C ASP A 142 0.96 -5.42 6.22
N HIS A 143 0.63 -5.21 7.50
CA HIS A 143 0.51 -3.88 8.12
C HIS A 143 1.59 -3.61 9.15
N ILE A 144 2.11 -4.65 9.80
CA ILE A 144 3.10 -4.53 10.89
C ILE A 144 4.47 -5.10 10.55
N GLY A 145 4.61 -5.81 9.43
CA GLY A 145 5.85 -6.53 9.09
C GLY A 145 7.06 -5.61 8.93
N GLY A 146 6.84 -4.40 8.42
CA GLY A 146 7.88 -3.39 8.27
C GLY A 146 8.28 -2.66 9.55
N LEU A 147 7.64 -2.95 10.70
CA LEU A 147 8.09 -2.43 12.01
C LEU A 147 9.50 -2.89 12.37
N ILE A 148 9.95 -4.02 11.84
CA ILE A 148 11.27 -4.58 12.10
C ILE A 148 12.08 -4.75 10.81
N LYS A 149 13.36 -4.41 10.88
CA LYS A 149 14.37 -4.71 9.87
C LYS A 149 15.58 -5.32 10.56
N ASP A 150 16.02 -6.49 10.11
CA ASP A 150 17.17 -7.23 10.71
C ASP A 150 17.01 -7.44 12.23
N GLY A 151 15.80 -7.72 12.70
CA GLY A 151 15.47 -7.93 14.11
C GLY A 151 15.50 -6.67 14.99
N LYS A 152 15.66 -5.48 14.39
CA LYS A 152 15.69 -4.19 15.09
C LYS A 152 14.48 -3.35 14.71
N ARG A 153 14.17 -2.33 15.51
CA ARG A 153 13.16 -1.33 15.19
C ARG A 153 13.53 -0.61 13.90
N ALA A 154 12.66 -0.71 12.88
CA ALA A 154 12.84 -0.01 11.61
C ALA A 154 12.66 1.51 11.78
N PHE A 155 11.79 1.93 12.70
CA PHE A 155 11.53 3.34 13.05
C PHE A 155 12.04 3.61 14.49
N PRO A 156 13.33 3.90 14.66
CA PRO A 156 13.98 3.87 15.98
C PRO A 156 13.43 4.91 16.96
N ASN A 157 12.94 6.05 16.45
CA ASN A 157 12.42 7.15 17.24
C ASN A 157 10.91 7.15 17.44
N ALA A 158 10.18 6.34 16.65
CA ALA A 158 8.74 6.34 16.64
C ALA A 158 8.11 5.75 17.91
N VAL A 159 6.96 6.31 18.30
CA VAL A 159 6.00 5.64 19.17
C VAL A 159 5.02 4.87 18.30
N VAL A 160 4.88 3.58 18.52
CA VAL A 160 3.90 2.74 17.82
C VAL A 160 2.59 2.69 18.59
N ARG A 161 1.48 2.92 17.91
CA ARG A 161 0.13 2.89 18.49
C ARG A 161 -0.78 1.94 17.71
N ALA A 162 -1.62 1.22 18.44
CA ALA A 162 -2.73 0.44 17.93
C ALA A 162 -3.89 0.50 18.92
N ALA A 163 -5.08 0.12 18.50
CA ALA A 163 -6.20 0.02 19.43
C ALA A 163 -5.93 -1.01 20.51
N GLN A 164 -6.37 -0.74 21.75
CA GLN A 164 -6.20 -1.66 22.88
C GLN A 164 -6.81 -3.04 22.61
N PRO A 165 -8.03 -3.18 22.01
CA PRO A 165 -8.57 -4.50 21.66
C PRO A 165 -7.70 -5.30 20.70
N GLU A 166 -6.98 -4.62 19.79
CA GLU A 166 -6.03 -5.26 18.87
C GLU A 166 -4.82 -5.81 19.62
N ALA A 167 -4.23 -4.99 20.51
CA ALA A 167 -3.15 -5.43 21.37
C ALA A 167 -3.57 -6.59 22.30
N ASP A 168 -4.75 -6.50 22.93
CA ASP A 168 -5.31 -7.54 23.81
C ASP A 168 -5.58 -8.84 23.08
N TYR A 169 -5.82 -8.79 21.78
CA TYR A 169 -6.00 -9.99 20.96
C TYR A 169 -4.66 -10.59 20.54
N TRP A 170 -3.88 -9.88 19.74
CA TRP A 170 -2.69 -10.42 19.07
C TRP A 170 -1.48 -10.64 20.00
N LEU A 171 -1.35 -9.85 21.06
CA LEU A 171 -0.24 -9.98 22.02
C LEU A 171 -0.56 -10.93 23.16
N SER A 172 -1.74 -11.54 23.18
CA SER A 172 -2.18 -12.48 24.22
C SER A 172 -1.60 -13.88 24.01
N LYS A 173 -0.76 -14.32 24.94
CA LYS A 173 -0.26 -15.70 24.96
C LYS A 173 -1.40 -16.73 25.12
N ALA A 174 -2.44 -16.38 25.88
CA ALA A 174 -3.60 -17.28 26.09
C ALA A 174 -4.40 -17.46 24.79
N LYS A 175 -4.67 -16.38 24.04
CA LYS A 175 -5.37 -16.45 22.75
C LYS A 175 -4.53 -17.21 21.73
N MET A 176 -3.23 -16.96 21.66
CA MET A 176 -2.29 -17.71 20.81
C MET A 176 -2.33 -19.21 21.13
N ALA A 177 -2.30 -19.58 22.41
CA ALA A 177 -2.34 -21.00 22.83
C ALA A 177 -3.65 -21.68 22.39
N ALA A 178 -4.78 -20.97 22.45
CA ALA A 178 -6.10 -21.45 22.06
C ALA A 178 -6.37 -21.42 20.55
N ALA A 179 -5.53 -20.76 19.76
CA ALA A 179 -5.70 -20.60 18.33
C ALA A 179 -5.46 -21.92 17.56
N SER A 180 -6.05 -22.03 16.36
CA SER A 180 -5.75 -23.13 15.44
C SER A 180 -4.26 -23.11 15.02
N ALA A 181 -3.76 -24.24 14.54
CA ALA A 181 -2.37 -24.34 14.10
C ALA A 181 -2.02 -23.25 13.07
N ASP A 182 -2.90 -23.03 12.10
CA ASP A 182 -2.70 -22.06 11.01
C ASP A 182 -2.72 -20.59 11.51
N ALA A 183 -3.48 -20.30 12.57
CA ALA A 183 -3.56 -18.96 13.13
C ALA A 183 -2.40 -18.63 14.08
N LYS A 184 -1.73 -19.63 14.67
CA LYS A 184 -0.63 -19.41 15.63
C LYS A 184 0.52 -18.62 15.06
N ASP A 185 0.85 -18.83 13.80
CA ASP A 185 1.93 -18.09 13.12
C ASP A 185 1.64 -16.59 13.04
N GLY A 186 0.38 -16.20 12.81
CA GLY A 186 -0.06 -14.80 12.86
C GLY A 186 0.22 -14.15 14.22
N PHE A 187 -0.17 -14.84 15.32
CA PHE A 187 0.12 -14.35 16.68
C PHE A 187 1.62 -14.26 16.96
N ALA A 188 2.39 -15.30 16.61
CA ALA A 188 3.82 -15.34 16.85
C ALA A 188 4.56 -14.20 16.11
N ASN A 189 4.18 -13.96 14.87
CA ASN A 189 4.77 -12.93 14.04
C ASN A 189 4.35 -11.52 14.50
N ALA A 190 3.10 -11.32 14.93
CA ALA A 190 2.67 -10.07 15.53
C ALA A 190 3.46 -9.74 16.80
N GLN A 191 3.62 -10.73 17.70
CA GLN A 191 4.44 -10.57 18.88
C GLN A 191 5.90 -10.25 18.55
N LYS A 192 6.49 -10.93 17.55
CA LYS A 192 7.85 -10.68 17.07
C LYS A 192 8.02 -9.27 16.51
N ALA A 193 7.07 -8.77 15.74
CA ALA A 193 7.15 -7.43 15.14
C ALA A 193 7.03 -6.31 16.19
N LEU A 194 6.19 -6.50 17.21
CA LEU A 194 5.94 -5.50 18.26
C LEU A 194 6.94 -5.56 19.42
N GLU A 195 7.57 -6.71 19.66
CA GLU A 195 8.45 -6.93 20.82
C GLU A 195 9.52 -5.84 20.99
N PRO A 196 10.27 -5.40 19.96
CA PRO A 196 11.31 -4.37 20.14
C PRO A 196 10.77 -3.00 20.57
N TYR A 197 9.49 -2.71 20.25
CA TYR A 197 8.82 -1.48 20.68
C TYR A 197 8.23 -1.62 22.09
N VAL A 198 7.68 -2.78 22.42
CA VAL A 198 7.17 -3.09 23.78
C VAL A 198 8.31 -3.02 24.78
N SER A 199 9.42 -3.73 24.53
CA SER A 199 10.60 -3.76 25.40
C SER A 199 11.25 -2.38 25.59
N ALA A 200 11.19 -1.53 24.56
CA ALA A 200 11.68 -0.15 24.64
C ALA A 200 10.68 0.83 25.28
N GLY A 201 9.49 0.38 25.68
CA GLY A 201 8.42 1.25 26.20
C GLY A 201 7.84 2.20 25.14
N ARG A 202 8.01 1.86 23.85
CA ARG A 202 7.60 2.66 22.70
C ARG A 202 6.31 2.16 22.03
N PHE A 203 5.71 1.10 22.51
CA PHE A 203 4.37 0.68 22.13
C PHE A 203 3.36 1.24 23.12
N LYS A 204 2.41 2.05 22.62
CA LYS A 204 1.43 2.79 23.43
C LYS A 204 0.03 2.62 22.85
N PRO A 205 -0.69 1.54 23.20
CA PRO A 205 -2.05 1.32 22.73
C PRO A 205 -2.99 2.40 23.24
N PHE A 206 -4.08 2.65 22.47
CA PHE A 206 -5.13 3.63 22.78
C PHE A 206 -6.50 2.95 22.90
N LYS A 207 -7.52 3.67 23.42
CA LYS A 207 -8.88 3.18 23.57
C LYS A 207 -9.87 4.09 22.86
N GLY A 208 -10.82 3.44 22.17
CA GLY A 208 -11.94 4.14 21.52
C GLY A 208 -11.51 5.11 20.42
N ASP A 209 -12.47 5.92 20.02
CA ASP A 209 -12.26 6.99 19.05
C ASP A 209 -11.53 8.15 19.72
N VAL A 210 -10.32 8.46 19.25
CA VAL A 210 -9.46 9.45 19.90
C VAL A 210 -8.60 10.20 18.90
N GLU A 211 -8.43 11.49 19.09
CA GLU A 211 -7.43 12.26 18.37
C GLU A 211 -6.05 11.97 18.96
N LEU A 212 -5.14 11.42 18.13
CA LEU A 212 -3.81 10.99 18.58
C LEU A 212 -2.77 12.11 18.45
N VAL A 213 -2.85 12.87 17.37
CA VAL A 213 -2.17 14.15 17.16
C VAL A 213 -3.16 15.11 16.51
N PRO A 214 -2.98 16.43 16.62
CA PRO A 214 -3.90 17.38 16.01
C PRO A 214 -4.14 17.09 14.53
N GLY A 215 -5.41 16.91 14.16
CA GLY A 215 -5.84 16.60 12.80
C GLY A 215 -5.72 15.11 12.40
N VAL A 216 -5.32 14.20 13.29
CA VAL A 216 -5.33 12.75 13.02
C VAL A 216 -6.06 11.99 14.12
N ARG A 217 -7.22 11.46 13.78
CA ARG A 217 -8.16 10.78 14.69
C ARG A 217 -8.28 9.29 14.36
N ALA A 218 -8.12 8.45 15.37
CA ALA A 218 -8.48 7.04 15.29
C ALA A 218 -10.01 6.86 15.34
N VAL A 219 -10.56 5.98 14.51
CA VAL A 219 -11.97 5.63 14.42
C VAL A 219 -12.10 4.11 14.46
N ALA A 220 -12.73 3.58 15.50
CA ALA A 220 -12.87 2.14 15.69
C ALA A 220 -13.81 1.52 14.64
N THR A 221 -13.34 0.47 13.96
CA THR A 221 -14.10 -0.29 12.95
C THR A 221 -13.88 -1.79 13.10
N PRO A 222 -14.26 -2.37 14.25
CA PRO A 222 -14.05 -3.79 14.51
C PRO A 222 -14.81 -4.66 13.52
N GLY A 223 -14.27 -5.82 13.19
CA GLY A 223 -14.85 -6.79 12.27
C GLY A 223 -13.77 -7.56 11.53
N HIS A 224 -12.96 -6.90 10.71
CA HIS A 224 -11.80 -7.52 10.09
C HIS A 224 -10.86 -8.12 11.15
N THR A 225 -10.51 -7.31 12.15
CA THR A 225 -9.94 -7.78 13.42
C THR A 225 -10.70 -7.15 14.59
N PRO A 226 -10.54 -7.63 15.85
CA PRO A 226 -11.27 -7.11 17.00
C PRO A 226 -10.98 -5.64 17.31
N GLY A 227 -9.81 -5.14 16.94
CA GLY A 227 -9.39 -3.77 17.15
C GLY A 227 -9.08 -3.01 15.88
N HIS A 228 -9.57 -3.47 14.72
CA HIS A 228 -9.37 -2.76 13.46
C HIS A 228 -9.81 -1.31 13.59
N THR A 229 -8.96 -0.40 13.10
CA THR A 229 -9.09 1.04 13.27
C THR A 229 -8.80 1.75 11.95
N MET A 230 -9.65 2.66 11.57
CA MET A 230 -9.41 3.63 10.50
C MET A 230 -8.81 4.91 11.09
N TYR A 231 -8.16 5.70 10.26
CA TYR A 231 -7.63 6.99 10.67
C TYR A 231 -8.21 8.11 9.80
N MET A 232 -8.95 9.01 10.42
CA MET A 232 -9.43 10.24 9.77
C MET A 232 -8.36 11.31 9.91
N VAL A 233 -7.91 11.85 8.78
CA VAL A 233 -6.98 12.97 8.68
C VAL A 233 -7.74 14.19 8.22
N GLU A 234 -7.64 15.30 8.96
CA GLU A 234 -8.36 16.55 8.68
C GLU A 234 -7.39 17.74 8.69
N SER A 235 -7.39 18.54 7.64
CA SER A 235 -6.60 19.76 7.54
C SER A 235 -7.22 20.75 6.56
N GLY A 236 -7.31 22.02 6.93
CA GLY A 236 -7.81 23.08 6.07
C GLY A 236 -9.25 22.89 5.57
N GLY A 237 -10.06 22.13 6.31
CA GLY A 237 -11.43 21.77 5.94
C GLY A 237 -11.54 20.55 5.01
N GLU A 238 -10.43 19.98 4.58
CA GLU A 238 -10.38 18.73 3.79
C GLU A 238 -10.22 17.52 4.70
N LYS A 239 -10.76 16.37 4.26
CA LYS A 239 -10.74 15.10 5.00
C LYS A 239 -10.26 13.96 4.14
N LEU A 240 -9.43 13.08 4.74
CA LEU A 240 -8.99 11.82 4.17
C LEU A 240 -9.18 10.70 5.19
N LEU A 241 -9.92 9.67 4.82
CA LEU A 241 -10.09 8.47 5.62
C LEU A 241 -9.14 7.37 5.13
N LEU A 242 -8.18 7.01 5.97
CA LEU A 242 -7.29 5.87 5.77
C LEU A 242 -7.95 4.66 6.41
N TRP A 243 -8.52 3.78 5.59
CA TRP A 243 -9.48 2.77 6.07
C TRP A 243 -8.93 1.36 6.30
N GLY A 244 -7.57 1.18 6.17
CA GLY A 244 -6.94 -0.12 6.38
C GLY A 244 -7.57 -1.21 5.52
N ASP A 245 -7.99 -2.28 6.18
CA ASP A 245 -8.57 -3.48 5.56
C ASP A 245 -10.11 -3.53 5.63
N LEU A 246 -10.73 -2.36 5.48
CA LEU A 246 -12.16 -2.30 5.29
C LEU A 246 -12.61 -3.07 4.03
N MET A 247 -11.72 -3.16 3.04
CA MET A 247 -11.92 -3.90 1.78
C MET A 247 -10.57 -4.30 1.15
N HIS A 248 -10.58 -5.37 0.31
CA HIS A 248 -9.40 -5.95 -0.32
C HIS A 248 -9.53 -6.10 -1.84
N ALA A 249 -10.74 -6.37 -2.33
CA ALA A 249 -11.02 -6.70 -3.72
C ALA A 249 -11.88 -5.62 -4.37
N ALA A 250 -11.26 -4.56 -4.88
CA ALA A 250 -11.96 -3.41 -5.47
C ALA A 250 -12.97 -3.82 -6.55
N ALA A 251 -12.59 -4.75 -7.45
CA ALA A 251 -13.43 -5.22 -8.54
C ALA A 251 -14.74 -5.87 -8.07
N ALA A 252 -14.74 -6.53 -6.91
CA ALA A 252 -15.91 -7.23 -6.37
C ALA A 252 -16.63 -6.45 -5.26
N GLN A 253 -15.88 -5.82 -4.34
CA GLN A 253 -16.46 -5.21 -3.13
C GLN A 253 -16.99 -3.79 -3.33
N PHE A 254 -16.57 -3.07 -4.37
CA PHE A 254 -17.24 -1.81 -4.73
C PHE A 254 -18.59 -2.05 -5.40
N PRO A 255 -18.74 -2.94 -6.39
CA PRO A 255 -20.05 -3.25 -6.96
C PRO A 255 -21.01 -3.85 -5.93
N ASP A 256 -20.52 -4.71 -5.04
CA ASP A 256 -21.30 -5.32 -3.96
C ASP A 256 -20.55 -5.30 -2.62
N PRO A 257 -20.81 -4.32 -1.75
CA PRO A 257 -20.19 -4.24 -0.44
C PRO A 257 -20.54 -5.40 0.51
N SER A 258 -21.47 -6.29 0.14
CA SER A 258 -21.80 -7.48 0.92
C SER A 258 -20.80 -8.64 0.71
N VAL A 259 -20.00 -8.57 -0.33
CA VAL A 259 -18.90 -9.51 -0.57
C VAL A 259 -17.87 -9.38 0.55
N SER A 260 -17.62 -10.47 1.27
CA SER A 260 -16.73 -10.52 2.42
C SER A 260 -15.48 -11.35 2.13
N LEU A 261 -14.50 -11.27 3.00
CA LEU A 261 -13.21 -11.95 2.85
C LEU A 261 -13.02 -12.96 4.00
N GLN A 262 -12.45 -14.10 3.70
CA GLN A 262 -12.22 -15.16 4.70
C GLN A 262 -11.27 -14.72 5.85
N TYR A 263 -10.50 -13.64 5.67
CA TYR A 263 -9.63 -13.09 6.71
C TYR A 263 -10.36 -12.19 7.71
N ASP A 264 -11.62 -11.83 7.44
CA ASP A 264 -12.46 -11.11 8.39
C ASP A 264 -12.77 -12.05 9.58
N LEU A 265 -12.33 -11.69 10.79
CA LEU A 265 -12.57 -12.51 11.99
C LEU A 265 -14.05 -12.47 12.43
N ASP A 266 -14.75 -11.39 12.10
CA ASP A 266 -16.20 -11.24 12.23
C ASP A 266 -16.77 -10.74 10.91
N LEU A 267 -17.14 -11.70 10.02
CA LEU A 267 -17.65 -11.42 8.68
C LEU A 267 -18.89 -10.48 8.65
N PRO A 268 -19.91 -10.69 9.50
CA PRO A 268 -21.06 -9.77 9.58
C PRO A 268 -20.66 -8.35 9.97
N ALA A 269 -19.85 -8.21 11.02
CA ALA A 269 -19.42 -6.89 11.51
C ALA A 269 -18.56 -6.17 10.46
N ALA A 270 -17.57 -6.84 9.84
CA ALA A 270 -16.73 -6.26 8.78
C ALA A 270 -17.59 -5.79 7.58
N THR A 271 -18.57 -6.59 7.18
CA THR A 271 -19.51 -6.23 6.09
C THR A 271 -20.35 -5.01 6.44
N GLU A 272 -20.85 -4.92 7.67
CA GLU A 272 -21.64 -3.78 8.13
C GLU A 272 -20.81 -2.52 8.16
N GLN A 273 -19.58 -2.57 8.70
CA GLN A 273 -18.66 -1.45 8.71
C GLN A 273 -18.36 -0.97 7.29
N ARG A 274 -18.07 -1.87 6.37
CA ARG A 274 -17.81 -1.55 4.97
C ARG A 274 -18.99 -0.81 4.32
N LYS A 275 -20.21 -1.35 4.47
CA LYS A 275 -21.42 -0.71 3.92
C LYS A 275 -21.63 0.69 4.48
N LYS A 276 -21.47 0.86 5.79
CA LYS A 276 -21.61 2.15 6.47
C LYS A 276 -20.58 3.16 5.98
N VAL A 277 -19.32 2.76 5.93
CA VAL A 277 -18.21 3.66 5.54
C VAL A 277 -18.29 4.03 4.08
N PHE A 278 -18.63 3.09 3.19
CA PHE A 278 -18.78 3.41 1.77
C PHE A 278 -19.93 4.39 1.52
N ALA A 279 -21.05 4.23 2.22
CA ALA A 279 -22.18 5.17 2.13
C ALA A 279 -21.78 6.56 2.61
N ASP A 280 -21.15 6.64 3.78
CA ASP A 280 -20.71 7.89 4.39
C ASP A 280 -19.67 8.62 3.50
N ALA A 281 -18.67 7.89 2.98
CA ALA A 281 -17.65 8.45 2.10
C ALA A 281 -18.23 8.97 0.78
N ALA A 282 -19.19 8.25 0.19
CA ALA A 282 -19.85 8.68 -1.05
C ALA A 282 -20.78 9.88 -0.84
N GLU A 283 -21.48 9.95 0.29
CA GLU A 283 -22.38 11.05 0.66
C GLU A 283 -21.60 12.34 0.92
N HIS A 284 -20.55 12.25 1.76
CA HIS A 284 -19.77 13.42 2.19
C HIS A 284 -18.62 13.76 1.26
N ARG A 285 -18.30 12.87 0.28
CA ARG A 285 -17.35 13.13 -0.80
C ARG A 285 -15.93 13.45 -0.33
N TYR A 286 -15.54 13.00 0.86
CA TYR A 286 -14.16 13.13 1.33
C TYR A 286 -13.23 12.12 0.66
N TRP A 287 -11.94 12.35 0.75
CA TRP A 287 -10.91 11.44 0.26
C TRP A 287 -10.90 10.13 1.04
N VAL A 288 -10.65 9.05 0.37
CA VAL A 288 -10.41 7.74 0.99
C VAL A 288 -9.10 7.16 0.51
N ALA A 289 -8.46 6.36 1.38
CA ALA A 289 -7.24 5.63 1.03
C ALA A 289 -7.26 4.23 1.65
N GLY A 290 -6.83 3.23 0.89
CA GLY A 290 -6.89 1.83 1.30
C GLY A 290 -5.60 1.06 1.09
N ALA A 291 -5.31 0.16 2.03
CA ALA A 291 -4.09 -0.64 2.02
C ALA A 291 -3.99 -1.53 0.78
N HIS A 292 -5.11 -2.11 0.33
CA HIS A 292 -5.16 -3.04 -0.80
C HIS A 292 -5.78 -2.45 -2.07
N LEU A 293 -6.04 -1.15 -2.11
CA LEU A 293 -6.40 -0.49 -3.37
C LEU A 293 -5.19 -0.42 -4.30
N PRO A 294 -5.39 -0.52 -5.62
CA PRO A 294 -4.30 -0.30 -6.58
C PRO A 294 -3.58 1.02 -6.30
N PHE A 295 -2.25 0.96 -6.21
CA PHE A 295 -1.42 2.13 -5.91
C PHE A 295 -1.76 3.33 -6.82
N PRO A 296 -1.86 4.58 -6.32
CA PRO A 296 -1.50 5.04 -4.96
C PRO A 296 -2.57 4.76 -3.90
N GLY A 297 -3.66 4.11 -4.23
CA GLY A 297 -4.71 3.73 -3.30
C GLY A 297 -5.55 4.87 -2.76
N ILE A 298 -5.46 6.08 -3.32
CA ILE A 298 -6.16 7.31 -2.89
C ILE A 298 -7.19 7.72 -3.94
N GLY A 299 -8.38 8.13 -3.49
CA GLY A 299 -9.46 8.57 -4.37
C GLY A 299 -10.72 8.96 -3.62
N HIS A 300 -11.83 9.00 -4.35
CA HIS A 300 -13.17 9.24 -3.81
C HIS A 300 -14.10 8.09 -4.12
N LEU A 301 -15.15 7.92 -3.35
CA LEU A 301 -16.27 7.05 -3.70
C LEU A 301 -17.41 7.85 -4.32
N ARG A 302 -18.05 7.24 -5.31
CA ARG A 302 -19.29 7.69 -5.91
C ARG A 302 -20.27 6.54 -5.95
N THR A 303 -21.53 6.77 -5.61
CA THR A 303 -22.60 5.77 -5.77
C THR A 303 -22.77 5.36 -7.23
N ASN A 304 -23.00 4.08 -7.46
CA ASN A 304 -23.24 3.50 -8.79
C ASN A 304 -24.27 2.37 -8.67
N GLY A 305 -25.53 2.67 -8.92
CA GLY A 305 -26.63 1.74 -8.66
C GLY A 305 -26.70 1.36 -7.18
N SER A 306 -26.64 0.06 -6.89
CA SER A 306 -26.59 -0.47 -5.52
C SER A 306 -25.18 -0.54 -4.92
N GLY A 307 -24.17 -0.27 -5.72
CA GLY A 307 -22.76 -0.30 -5.33
C GLY A 307 -22.08 1.06 -5.48
N TYR A 308 -20.77 1.01 -5.66
CA TYR A 308 -19.89 2.20 -5.71
C TYR A 308 -18.92 2.12 -6.87
N THR A 309 -18.40 3.28 -7.24
CA THR A 309 -17.25 3.43 -8.15
C THR A 309 -16.16 4.19 -7.40
N PHE A 310 -14.95 3.67 -7.46
CA PHE A 310 -13.77 4.37 -6.97
C PHE A 310 -13.24 5.30 -8.06
N VAL A 311 -13.09 6.58 -7.72
CA VAL A 311 -12.55 7.61 -8.60
C VAL A 311 -11.15 7.93 -8.11
N HIS A 312 -10.14 7.50 -8.84
CA HIS A 312 -8.74 7.66 -8.46
C HIS A 312 -8.32 9.13 -8.35
N ALA A 313 -7.40 9.42 -7.45
CA ALA A 313 -6.73 10.71 -7.40
C ALA A 313 -5.96 10.98 -8.71
N ASN A 314 -6.06 12.21 -9.21
CA ASN A 314 -5.25 12.63 -10.36
C ASN A 314 -3.80 12.86 -9.93
N TYR A 315 -2.85 12.54 -10.82
CA TYR A 315 -1.48 13.00 -10.63
C TYR A 315 -1.41 14.52 -10.80
N THR A 316 -0.86 15.21 -9.80
CA THR A 316 -0.66 16.65 -9.84
C THR A 316 0.80 16.99 -9.48
N ILE A 317 1.34 18.05 -10.07
CA ILE A 317 2.61 18.62 -9.65
C ILE A 317 2.33 19.50 -8.43
N LEU A 318 3.02 19.22 -7.32
CA LEU A 318 2.94 20.10 -6.15
C LEU A 318 3.76 21.36 -6.43
N THR A 319 3.06 22.50 -6.55
CA THR A 319 3.68 23.81 -6.63
C THR A 319 3.57 24.49 -5.27
N PRO A 320 4.67 24.87 -4.61
CA PRO A 320 4.60 25.62 -3.36
C PRO A 320 3.74 26.87 -3.54
N GLY A 321 2.63 26.97 -2.80
CA GLY A 321 1.79 28.17 -2.75
C GLY A 321 0.66 28.28 -3.80
N GLU A 322 0.52 27.37 -4.75
CA GLU A 322 -0.62 27.34 -5.67
C GLU A 322 -1.62 26.26 -5.26
N ARG A 323 -2.71 26.65 -4.61
CA ARG A 323 -3.91 25.82 -4.51
C ARG A 323 -4.63 25.90 -5.85
N GLN A 324 -4.79 24.79 -6.54
CA GLN A 324 -5.79 24.72 -7.60
C GLN A 324 -7.17 24.84 -6.96
N GLN A 325 -7.87 25.91 -7.26
CA GLN A 325 -9.28 26.15 -6.91
C GLN A 325 -10.19 25.20 -7.69
#